data_9e1a63cc6c43df1a0abb186408e93c1c
#
_entry.id   9e1a63cc6c43df1a0abb186408e93c1c
#
_cell.length_a   1.000
_cell.length_b   1.000
_cell.length_c   1.000
_cell.angle_alpha   90.00
_cell.angle_beta   90.00
_cell.angle_gamma   90.00
#
_symmetry.space_group_name_H-M   'P 1'
#
loop_
_entity.id
_entity.type
_entity.pdbx_description
1 polymer ?
#
loop_
_entity_poly.entity_id
_entity_poly.type
_entity_poly.pdbx_seq_one_letter_code
_entity_poly.pdbx_strand_id
1 'polypeptide(L)'
;MTSHYGVGDGYHGRIAADGSRFDAYGLTTAHRWMPFGTKLRITNPSNGRSVVVRVTDRGPFVPGRVLDLSYGAFRTIADPGQGVTRVCFERI
;
A
#
# COMPACT_ATOMS: atom_id res chain seq x y z
N MET A 1 3.85 9.87 -2.92
CA MET A 1 4.39 9.28 -1.69
C MET A 1 3.45 8.21 -1.15
N THR A 2 3.97 7.29 -0.44
CA THR A 2 3.21 6.23 0.23
C THR A 2 3.60 6.13 1.68
N SER A 3 2.67 5.66 2.51
CA SER A 3 2.91 5.20 3.87
C SER A 3 2.51 3.73 3.96
N HIS A 4 2.51 3.17 5.17
CA HIS A 4 2.03 1.81 5.40
C HIS A 4 0.99 1.79 6.52
N TYR A 5 0.21 0.72 6.56
CA TYR A 5 -0.78 0.51 7.60
C TYR A 5 -0.97 -0.98 7.87
N GLY A 6 -1.65 -1.30 8.97
CA GLY A 6 -2.05 -2.66 9.32
C GLY A 6 -1.39 -3.21 10.57
N VAL A 7 -0.20 -2.74 10.95
CA VAL A 7 0.50 -3.23 12.13
C VAL A 7 0.34 -2.22 13.27
N GLY A 8 -0.31 -2.64 14.34
CA GLY A 8 -0.50 -1.83 15.53
C GLY A 8 -1.61 -0.78 15.45
N ASP A 9 -2.33 -0.69 14.33
CA ASP A 9 -3.38 0.30 14.11
C ASP A 9 -4.80 -0.29 14.09
N GLY A 10 -4.94 -1.59 14.34
CA GLY A 10 -6.24 -2.27 14.41
C GLY A 10 -6.83 -2.69 13.08
N TYR A 11 -6.15 -2.48 11.95
CA TYR A 11 -6.68 -2.86 10.64
C TYR A 11 -6.48 -4.33 10.29
N HIS A 12 -5.45 -4.97 10.83
CA HIS A 12 -5.17 -6.38 10.53
C HIS A 12 -6.39 -7.26 10.88
N GLY A 13 -6.82 -8.07 9.93
CA GLY A 13 -7.98 -8.96 10.08
C GLY A 13 -9.34 -8.30 9.84
N ARG A 14 -9.41 -6.98 9.67
CA ARG A 14 -10.66 -6.30 9.34
C ARG A 14 -11.03 -6.50 7.88
N ILE A 15 -12.29 -6.22 7.56
CA ILE A 15 -12.77 -6.26 6.17
C ILE A 15 -12.33 -4.98 5.47
N ALA A 16 -11.61 -5.12 4.36
CA ALA A 16 -11.22 -4.01 3.51
C ALA A 16 -12.43 -3.49 2.72
N ALA A 17 -12.27 -2.33 2.09
CA ALA A 17 -13.37 -1.70 1.34
C ALA A 17 -13.86 -2.56 0.17
N ASP A 18 -13.03 -3.43 -0.39
CA ASP A 18 -13.44 -4.36 -1.46
C ASP A 18 -14.16 -5.61 -0.94
N GLY A 19 -14.37 -5.73 0.37
CA GLY A 19 -15.02 -6.88 1.00
C GLY A 19 -14.10 -8.01 1.40
N SER A 20 -12.82 -7.98 1.02
CA SER A 20 -11.84 -8.99 1.43
C SER A 20 -11.36 -8.73 2.85
N ARG A 21 -10.82 -9.77 3.49
CA ARG A 21 -10.20 -9.61 4.81
C ARG A 21 -8.81 -9.02 4.64
N PHE A 22 -8.54 -7.89 5.30
CA PHE A 22 -7.24 -7.24 5.23
C PHE A 22 -6.18 -8.07 5.96
N ASP A 23 -5.08 -8.34 5.26
CA ASP A 23 -3.88 -8.96 5.82
C ASP A 23 -2.74 -7.93 5.77
N ALA A 24 -2.28 -7.49 6.94
CA ALA A 24 -1.20 -6.51 7.05
C ALA A 24 0.10 -7.00 6.37
N TYR A 25 0.30 -8.29 6.28
CA TYR A 25 1.49 -8.91 5.67
C TYR A 25 1.27 -9.33 4.22
N GLY A 26 0.08 -9.10 3.66
CA GLY A 26 -0.22 -9.32 2.25
C GLY A 26 0.32 -8.19 1.37
N LEU A 27 0.16 -8.33 0.06
CA LEU A 27 0.65 -7.35 -0.92
C LEU A 27 -0.51 -6.55 -1.49
N THR A 28 -0.98 -5.57 -0.72
CA THR A 28 -2.14 -4.75 -1.07
C THR A 28 -1.87 -3.27 -0.84
N THR A 29 -2.73 -2.42 -1.40
CA THR A 29 -2.66 -0.97 -1.22
C THR A 29 -4.06 -0.37 -1.14
N ALA A 30 -4.16 0.77 -0.47
CA ALA A 30 -5.28 1.68 -0.61
C ALA A 30 -5.00 2.69 -1.72
N HIS A 31 -6.03 3.02 -2.48
CA HIS A 31 -6.02 4.10 -3.47
C HIS A 31 -7.38 4.77 -3.46
N ARG A 32 -7.42 6.09 -3.72
CA ARG A 32 -8.66 6.87 -3.56
C ARG A 32 -9.76 6.49 -4.53
N TRP A 33 -9.41 6.11 -5.77
CA TRP A 33 -10.42 5.94 -6.83
C TRP A 33 -10.14 4.83 -7.83
N MET A 34 -8.96 4.23 -7.86
CA MET A 34 -8.71 3.12 -8.78
C MET A 34 -9.63 1.94 -8.47
N PRO A 35 -10.16 1.24 -9.49
CA PRO A 35 -11.02 0.07 -9.25
C PRO A 35 -10.34 -0.97 -8.37
N PHE A 36 -11.12 -1.59 -7.49
CA PHE A 36 -10.64 -2.72 -6.69
C PHE A 36 -10.17 -3.84 -7.62
N GLY A 37 -9.07 -4.48 -7.23
CA GLY A 37 -8.44 -5.51 -8.04
C GLY A 37 -7.40 -4.99 -9.04
N THR A 38 -7.31 -3.67 -9.21
CA THR A 38 -6.26 -3.06 -10.04
C THR A 38 -4.89 -3.46 -9.49
N LYS A 39 -4.02 -3.94 -10.37
CA LYS A 39 -2.64 -4.29 -10.00
C LYS A 39 -1.70 -3.16 -10.36
N LEU A 40 -0.82 -2.84 -9.44
CA LEU A 40 0.17 -1.79 -9.60
C LEU A 40 1.56 -2.35 -9.31
N ARG A 41 2.53 -1.98 -10.11
CA ARG A 41 3.95 -2.18 -9.77
C ARG A 41 4.45 -0.92 -9.09
N ILE A 42 4.89 -1.08 -7.86
CA ILE A 42 5.42 0.00 -7.04
C ILE A 42 6.93 -0.12 -6.99
N THR A 43 7.63 0.94 -7.33
CA THR A 43 9.10 0.96 -7.34
C THR A 43 9.59 2.07 -6.42
N ASN A 44 10.54 1.73 -5.54
CA ASN A 44 11.26 2.70 -4.74
C ASN A 44 12.51 3.14 -5.53
N PRO A 45 12.54 4.38 -6.05
CA PRO A 45 13.66 4.83 -6.87
C PRO A 45 14.97 4.96 -6.09
N SER A 46 14.91 5.06 -4.76
CA SER A 46 16.10 5.21 -3.93
C SER A 46 16.94 3.95 -3.84
N ASN A 47 16.32 2.76 -3.97
CA ASN A 47 17.02 1.48 -3.86
C ASN A 47 16.73 0.52 -4.99
N GLY A 48 15.85 0.86 -5.94
CA GLY A 48 15.50 0.03 -7.08
C GLY A 48 14.59 -1.16 -6.75
N ARG A 49 14.14 -1.30 -5.51
CA ARG A 49 13.23 -2.40 -5.12
C ARG A 49 11.83 -2.13 -5.64
N SER A 50 11.13 -3.19 -6.00
CA SER A 50 9.76 -3.11 -6.47
C SER A 50 8.89 -4.22 -5.90
N VAL A 51 7.58 -3.99 -5.91
CA VAL A 51 6.57 -4.95 -5.47
C VAL A 51 5.31 -4.75 -6.29
N VAL A 52 4.60 -5.84 -6.59
CA VAL A 52 3.28 -5.78 -7.23
C VAL A 52 2.22 -5.89 -6.15
N VAL A 53 1.28 -4.95 -6.15
CA VAL A 53 0.19 -4.90 -5.16
C VAL A 53 -1.15 -4.82 -5.87
N ARG A 54 -2.22 -5.16 -5.12
CA ARG A 54 -3.59 -5.05 -5.58
C ARG A 54 -4.33 -4.00 -4.77
N VAL A 55 -5.13 -3.17 -5.44
CA VAL A 55 -5.98 -2.18 -4.78
C VAL A 55 -7.15 -2.88 -4.11
N THR A 56 -7.27 -2.77 -2.80
CA THR A 56 -8.31 -3.41 -2.01
C THR A 56 -9.05 -2.44 -1.09
N ASP A 57 -8.56 -1.22 -0.96
CA ASP A 57 -9.10 -0.27 0.01
C ASP A 57 -9.10 1.16 -0.54
N ARG A 58 -9.73 2.07 0.19
CA ARG A 58 -9.84 3.50 -0.14
C ARG A 58 -9.00 4.34 0.80
N GLY A 59 -8.41 5.40 0.27
CA GLY A 59 -7.48 6.31 0.90
C GLY A 59 -6.15 6.27 0.16
N PRO A 60 -5.12 6.92 0.70
CA PRO A 60 -5.12 7.80 1.88
C PRO A 60 -5.79 9.14 1.58
N PHE A 61 -6.26 9.81 2.64
CA PHE A 61 -6.90 11.12 2.52
C PHE A 61 -6.02 12.25 3.07
N VAL A 62 -4.76 11.94 3.31
CA VAL A 62 -3.76 12.93 3.74
C VAL A 62 -3.16 13.59 2.51
N PRO A 63 -3.11 14.93 2.44
CA PRO A 63 -2.49 15.63 1.31
C PRO A 63 -1.05 15.18 1.06
N GLY A 64 -0.70 15.04 -0.22
CA GLY A 64 0.65 14.61 -0.64
C GLY A 64 0.86 13.10 -0.65
N ARG A 65 -0.07 12.30 -0.13
CA ARG A 65 0.00 10.84 -0.22
C ARG A 65 -1.02 10.31 -1.23
N VAL A 66 -0.57 9.45 -2.13
CA VAL A 66 -1.40 8.87 -3.19
C VAL A 66 -1.75 7.42 -2.88
N LEU A 67 -0.83 6.70 -2.24
CA LEU A 67 -0.97 5.29 -1.90
C LEU A 67 -0.76 5.09 -0.41
N ASP A 68 -1.40 4.07 0.12
CA ASP A 68 -1.16 3.59 1.48
C ASP A 68 -0.97 2.07 1.40
N LEU A 69 0.29 1.64 1.42
CA LEU A 69 0.65 0.24 1.25
C LEU A 69 0.38 -0.54 2.53
N SER A 70 0.01 -1.82 2.37
CA SER A 70 0.05 -2.76 3.50
C SER A 70 1.48 -2.82 4.06
N TYR A 71 1.61 -3.17 5.33
CA TYR A 71 2.93 -3.30 5.96
C TYR A 71 3.82 -4.27 5.18
N GLY A 72 3.29 -5.41 4.75
CA GLY A 72 4.04 -6.40 3.98
C GLY A 72 4.56 -5.85 2.65
N ALA A 73 3.74 -5.07 1.95
CA ALA A 73 4.16 -4.43 0.69
C ALA A 73 5.24 -3.37 0.96
N PHE A 74 5.04 -2.53 1.97
CA PHE A 74 5.98 -1.45 2.27
C PHE A 74 7.36 -2.01 2.65
N ARG A 75 7.43 -3.00 3.54
CA ARG A 75 8.72 -3.57 3.98
C ARG A 75 9.48 -4.27 2.86
N THR A 76 8.81 -4.62 1.76
CA THR A 76 9.46 -5.20 0.59
C THR A 76 10.32 -4.16 -0.14
N ILE A 77 9.94 -2.89 -0.09
CA ILE A 77 10.58 -1.82 -0.86
C ILE A 77 11.27 -0.76 0.02
N ALA A 78 11.01 -0.74 1.32
CA ALA A 78 11.55 0.27 2.23
C ALA A 78 11.60 -0.27 3.66
N ASP A 79 12.31 0.45 4.53
CA ASP A 79 12.30 0.18 5.96
C ASP A 79 10.99 0.71 6.56
N PRO A 80 10.18 -0.14 7.23
CA PRO A 80 8.95 0.33 7.88
C PRO A 80 9.17 1.44 8.91
N GLY A 81 10.34 1.48 9.54
CA GLY A 81 10.70 2.55 10.46
C GLY A 81 10.75 3.93 9.83
N GLN A 82 10.85 4.00 8.51
CA GLN A 82 10.80 5.24 7.74
C GLN A 82 9.42 5.91 7.78
N GLY A 83 8.36 5.11 7.87
CA GLY A 83 6.97 5.57 7.92
C GLY A 83 6.40 6.01 6.60
N VAL A 84 7.10 6.84 5.85
CA VAL A 84 6.68 7.37 4.55
C VAL A 84 7.86 7.35 3.59
N THR A 85 7.63 7.02 2.33
CA THR A 85 8.66 7.04 1.30
C THR A 85 8.09 7.49 -0.04
N ARG A 86 8.96 8.01 -0.91
CA ARG A 86 8.60 8.33 -2.29
C ARG A 86 8.67 7.07 -3.13
N VAL A 87 7.66 6.86 -3.95
CA VAL A 87 7.60 5.73 -4.89
C VAL A 87 7.12 6.18 -6.24
N CYS A 88 7.47 5.40 -7.27
CA CYS A 88 6.83 5.45 -8.58
C CYS A 88 5.91 4.26 -8.70
N PHE A 89 4.80 4.39 -9.41
CA PHE A 89 3.91 3.26 -9.63
C PHE A 89 3.33 3.29 -11.04
N GLU A 90 3.03 2.11 -11.55
CA GLU A 90 2.40 1.94 -12.85
C GLU A 90 1.35 0.84 -12.78
N ARG A 91 0.28 1.01 -13.53
CA ARG A 91 -0.74 -0.01 -13.69
C ARG A 91 -0.24 -1.11 -14.63
N ILE A 92 -0.41 -2.35 -14.22
CA ILE A 92 0.01 -3.50 -15.02
C ILE A 92 -1.16 -4.37 -15.43
#